data_38a83ff9feeee642732a414382ecdd02
#
_entry.id   38a83ff9feeee642732a414382ecdd02
#
_cell.length_a   1.000
_cell.length_b   1.000
_cell.length_c   1.000
_cell.angle_alpha   90.00
_cell.angle_beta   90.00
_cell.angle_gamma   90.00
#
_symmetry.space_group_name_H-M   'P 1'
#
loop_
_entity.id
_entity.type
_entity.pdbx_description
1 polymer ?
#
loop_
_entity_poly.entity_id
_entity_poly.type
_entity_poly.pdbx_seq_one_letter_code
_entity_poly.pdbx_strand_id
1 'polypeptide(L)'
;MSLGKRFRDITVAHFNEMLENAEDPVRLIDKYLASQSEQIRDSERLLQQCLSHAASLRQQYVSAEQLKERREQQAMLALRAGEEEVARIALQEKMQQEEKATQYRALYDQSKMGIVELEEQLQQLKADFDEIASKRSYYIARLESVRLQQRMNERLRSMGAGPNPRIFDRLDERVSDMELTARTLREVRGQVREAWSAAGSAASQALEQELAKLRTKLKQEGWDKS
;
A
#
# COMPACT_ATOMS: atom_id res chain seq x y z
N MET A 1 -16.51 7.97 -6.52
CA MET A 1 -15.18 8.57 -6.28
C MET A 1 -15.07 8.85 -4.79
N SER A 2 -14.12 8.21 -4.10
CA SER A 2 -13.98 8.34 -2.64
C SER A 2 -13.44 9.73 -2.29
N LEU A 3 -13.97 10.33 -1.22
CA LEU A 3 -13.52 11.61 -0.65
C LEU A 3 -12.01 11.61 -0.38
N GLY A 4 -11.43 10.47 0.00
CA GLY A 4 -10.00 10.30 0.21
C GLY A 4 -9.14 10.55 -1.03
N LYS A 5 -9.61 10.17 -2.24
CA LYS A 5 -8.89 10.46 -3.49
C LYS A 5 -8.81 11.98 -3.77
N ARG A 6 -9.90 12.71 -3.56
CA ARG A 6 -9.93 14.16 -3.77
C ARG A 6 -9.04 14.91 -2.79
N PHE A 7 -9.05 14.49 -1.52
CA PHE A 7 -8.19 15.11 -0.49
C PHE A 7 -6.71 14.90 -0.81
N ARG A 8 -6.35 13.71 -1.27
CA ARG A 8 -4.99 13.37 -1.71
C ARG A 8 -4.53 14.19 -2.91
N ASP A 9 -5.35 14.27 -3.96
CA ASP A 9 -4.98 14.97 -5.19
C ASP A 9 -4.75 16.48 -4.91
N ILE A 10 -5.51 17.06 -3.99
CA ILE A 10 -5.30 18.43 -3.49
C ILE A 10 -3.98 18.53 -2.72
N THR A 11 -3.64 17.54 -1.88
CA THR A 11 -2.43 17.57 -1.06
C THR A 11 -1.17 17.43 -1.92
N VAL A 12 -1.17 16.54 -2.91
CA VAL A 12 -0.05 16.35 -3.85
C VAL A 12 0.11 17.55 -4.78
N ALA A 13 -0.99 18.12 -5.27
CA ALA A 13 -0.95 19.32 -6.09
C ALA A 13 -0.39 20.51 -5.31
N HIS A 14 -0.87 20.73 -4.09
CA HIS A 14 -0.38 21.80 -3.22
C HIS A 14 1.09 21.62 -2.84
N PHE A 15 1.51 20.37 -2.58
CA PHE A 15 2.92 20.07 -2.31
C PHE A 15 3.82 20.34 -3.53
N ASN A 16 3.36 20.03 -4.75
CA ASN A 16 4.09 20.37 -5.97
C ASN A 16 4.24 21.88 -6.17
N GLU A 17 3.19 22.64 -5.92
CA GLU A 17 3.22 24.11 -5.96
C GLU A 17 4.20 24.69 -4.92
N MET A 18 4.21 24.12 -3.71
CA MET A 18 5.19 24.50 -2.69
C MET A 18 6.63 24.17 -3.09
N LEU A 19 6.85 23.06 -3.81
CA LEU A 19 8.18 22.67 -4.31
C LEU A 19 8.71 23.62 -5.37
N GLU A 20 7.86 24.10 -6.28
CA GLU A 20 8.24 25.04 -7.35
C GLU A 20 8.65 26.41 -6.79
N ASN A 21 8.04 26.81 -5.67
CA ASN A 21 8.29 28.09 -5.01
C ASN A 21 9.31 28.02 -3.85
N ALA A 22 9.85 26.83 -3.54
CA ALA A 22 10.74 26.65 -2.41
C ALA A 22 12.19 27.09 -2.72
N GLU A 23 12.80 27.85 -1.81
CA GLU A 23 14.23 28.18 -1.86
C GLU A 23 15.12 26.93 -1.76
N ASP A 24 14.68 25.91 -0.96
CA ASP A 24 15.37 24.62 -0.80
C ASP A 24 14.36 23.45 -0.94
N PRO A 25 14.09 23.03 -2.19
CA PRO A 25 13.13 21.96 -2.45
C PRO A 25 13.56 20.61 -1.86
N VAL A 26 14.87 20.34 -1.77
CA VAL A 26 15.37 19.06 -1.19
C VAL A 26 15.04 18.98 0.29
N ARG A 27 15.27 20.06 1.04
CA ARG A 27 14.97 20.12 2.47
C ARG A 27 13.45 20.00 2.75
N LEU A 28 12.63 20.58 1.88
CA LEU A 28 11.18 20.47 1.98
C LEU A 28 10.73 19.03 1.76
N ILE A 29 11.26 18.36 0.73
CA ILE A 29 11.00 16.94 0.46
C ILE A 29 11.46 16.08 1.63
N ASP A 30 12.65 16.30 2.19
CA ASP A 30 13.18 15.53 3.31
C ASP A 30 12.27 15.61 4.55
N LYS A 31 11.75 16.79 4.88
CA LYS A 31 10.77 16.96 5.96
C LYS A 31 9.48 16.20 5.70
N TYR A 32 8.98 16.27 4.47
CA TYR A 32 7.75 15.55 4.08
C TYR A 32 7.95 14.04 4.17
N LEU A 33 9.05 13.51 3.61
CA LEU A 33 9.37 12.09 3.66
C LEU A 33 9.55 11.58 5.10
N ALA A 34 10.16 12.37 5.97
CA ALA A 34 10.27 12.01 7.38
C ALA A 34 8.90 11.86 8.05
N SER A 35 7.98 12.81 7.84
CA SER A 35 6.61 12.74 8.34
C SER A 35 5.82 11.57 7.76
N GLN A 36 5.94 11.33 6.44
CA GLN A 36 5.26 10.20 5.79
C GLN A 36 5.80 8.85 6.26
N SER A 37 7.12 8.75 6.49
CA SER A 37 7.73 7.54 7.05
C SER A 37 7.20 7.21 8.44
N GLU A 38 6.96 8.22 9.28
CA GLU A 38 6.36 8.05 10.60
C GLU A 38 4.89 7.57 10.47
N GLN A 39 4.10 8.19 9.61
CA GLN A 39 2.72 7.76 9.34
C GLN A 39 2.63 6.33 8.81
N ILE A 40 3.54 5.92 7.91
CA ILE A 40 3.62 4.55 7.42
C ILE A 40 3.87 3.58 8.58
N ARG A 41 4.84 3.87 9.45
CA ARG A 41 5.16 3.02 10.62
C ARG A 41 3.99 2.90 11.59
N ASP A 42 3.28 3.99 11.84
CA ASP A 42 2.13 3.99 12.73
C ASP A 42 0.95 3.22 12.12
N SER A 43 0.72 3.36 10.81
CA SER A 43 -0.29 2.59 10.09
C SER A 43 0.04 1.09 10.03
N GLU A 44 1.31 0.72 9.85
CA GLU A 44 1.78 -0.67 9.93
C GLU A 44 1.56 -1.27 11.33
N ARG A 45 1.86 -0.49 12.38
CA ARG A 45 1.62 -0.91 13.76
C ARG A 45 0.13 -1.10 14.04
N LEU A 46 -0.71 -0.17 13.57
CA LEU A 46 -2.16 -0.28 13.68
C LEU A 46 -2.68 -1.52 12.93
N LEU A 47 -2.19 -1.79 11.71
CA LEU A 47 -2.55 -2.98 10.95
C LEU A 47 -2.24 -4.27 11.73
N GLN A 48 -1.07 -4.36 12.35
CA GLN A 48 -0.71 -5.51 13.19
C GLN A 48 -1.65 -5.67 14.39
N GLN A 49 -2.05 -4.58 15.01
CA GLN A 49 -3.04 -4.61 16.11
C GLN A 49 -4.41 -5.09 15.62
N CYS A 50 -4.88 -4.60 14.47
CA CYS A 50 -6.14 -5.03 13.87
C CYS A 50 -6.12 -6.53 13.50
N LEU A 51 -5.02 -7.01 12.91
CA LEU A 51 -4.84 -8.43 12.59
C LEU A 51 -4.87 -9.32 13.84
N SER A 52 -4.18 -8.90 14.91
CA SER A 52 -4.19 -9.61 16.19
C SER A 52 -5.59 -9.63 16.82
N HIS A 53 -6.31 -8.51 16.76
CA HIS A 53 -7.69 -8.43 17.25
C HIS A 53 -8.64 -9.32 16.45
N ALA A 54 -8.55 -9.31 15.12
CA ALA A 54 -9.34 -10.18 14.24
C ALA A 54 -9.06 -11.66 14.52
N ALA A 55 -7.80 -12.04 14.77
CA ALA A 55 -7.44 -13.41 15.16
C ALA A 55 -8.10 -13.83 16.48
N SER A 56 -8.12 -12.94 17.48
CA SER A 56 -8.80 -13.18 18.76
C SER A 56 -10.31 -13.34 18.58
N LEU A 57 -10.96 -12.47 17.79
CA LEU A 57 -12.40 -12.57 17.48
C LEU A 57 -12.73 -13.89 16.78
N ARG A 58 -11.90 -14.29 15.83
CA ARG A 58 -12.05 -15.59 15.15
C ARG A 58 -11.96 -16.74 16.11
N GLN A 59 -11.01 -16.73 17.04
CA GLN A 59 -10.86 -17.77 18.06
C GLN A 59 -12.09 -17.85 18.97
N GLN A 60 -12.63 -16.71 19.40
CA GLN A 60 -13.84 -16.65 20.22
C GLN A 60 -15.07 -17.18 19.47
N TYR A 61 -15.21 -16.80 18.19
CA TYR A 61 -16.25 -17.32 17.31
C TYR A 61 -16.18 -18.84 17.20
N VAL A 62 -15.00 -19.39 16.85
CA VAL A 62 -14.80 -20.85 16.70
C VAL A 62 -15.06 -21.60 18.02
N SER A 63 -14.60 -21.04 19.13
CA SER A 63 -14.85 -21.63 20.45
C SER A 63 -16.34 -21.65 20.80
N ALA A 64 -17.08 -20.57 20.52
CA ALA A 64 -18.53 -20.54 20.75
C ALA A 64 -19.29 -21.55 19.85
N GLU A 65 -18.89 -21.70 18.57
CA GLU A 65 -19.45 -22.71 17.67
C GLU A 65 -19.20 -24.15 18.21
N GLN A 66 -17.99 -24.45 18.64
CA GLN A 66 -17.68 -25.77 19.24
C GLN A 66 -18.47 -26.06 20.52
N LEU A 67 -18.65 -25.01 21.34
CA LEU A 67 -19.46 -25.17 22.55
C LEU A 67 -20.93 -25.37 22.20
N LYS A 68 -21.47 -24.66 21.24
CA LYS A 68 -22.83 -24.84 20.70
C LYS A 68 -23.06 -26.28 20.26
N GLU A 69 -22.16 -26.84 19.44
CA GLU A 69 -22.23 -28.23 18.98
C GLU A 69 -22.18 -29.24 20.14
N ARG A 70 -21.29 -29.02 21.11
CA ARG A 70 -21.19 -29.90 22.31
C ARG A 70 -22.48 -29.89 23.14
N ARG A 71 -23.09 -28.69 23.34
CA ARG A 71 -24.34 -28.56 24.06
C ARG A 71 -25.51 -29.22 23.32
N GLU A 72 -25.53 -29.15 21.99
CA GLU A 72 -26.52 -29.86 21.19
C GLU A 72 -26.39 -31.40 21.35
N GLN A 73 -25.16 -31.93 21.29
CA GLN A 73 -24.91 -33.35 21.51
C GLN A 73 -25.34 -33.79 22.94
N GLN A 74 -25.06 -32.97 23.96
CA GLN A 74 -25.47 -33.23 25.33
C GLN A 74 -26.99 -33.24 25.49
N ALA A 75 -27.67 -32.27 24.84
CA ALA A 75 -29.14 -32.24 24.84
C ALA A 75 -29.74 -33.50 24.19
N MET A 76 -29.19 -33.96 23.06
CA MET A 76 -29.62 -35.18 22.39
C MET A 76 -29.40 -36.44 23.27
N LEU A 77 -28.27 -36.52 23.96
CA LEU A 77 -27.98 -37.62 24.87
C LEU A 77 -28.93 -37.65 26.07
N ALA A 78 -29.20 -36.49 26.67
CA ALA A 78 -30.14 -36.34 27.79
C ALA A 78 -31.56 -36.76 27.38
N LEU A 79 -32.03 -36.36 26.20
CA LEU A 79 -33.33 -36.79 25.67
C LEU A 79 -33.42 -38.30 25.45
N ARG A 80 -32.34 -38.94 24.97
CA ARG A 80 -32.27 -40.39 24.83
C ARG A 80 -32.31 -41.13 26.16
N ALA A 81 -31.78 -40.51 27.22
CA ALA A 81 -31.82 -41.03 28.58
C ALA A 81 -33.15 -40.77 29.31
N GLY A 82 -34.06 -40.00 28.73
CA GLY A 82 -35.31 -39.60 29.36
C GLY A 82 -35.18 -38.42 30.32
N GLU A 83 -34.00 -37.77 30.39
CA GLU A 83 -33.67 -36.64 31.27
C GLU A 83 -34.07 -35.29 30.65
N GLU A 84 -35.37 -35.02 30.59
CA GLU A 84 -35.90 -33.85 29.88
C GLU A 84 -35.42 -32.50 30.44
N GLU A 85 -35.30 -32.36 31.78
CA GLU A 85 -34.83 -31.16 32.44
C GLU A 85 -33.35 -30.86 32.10
N VAL A 86 -32.51 -31.90 32.07
CA VAL A 86 -31.10 -31.77 31.66
C VAL A 86 -30.99 -31.33 30.20
N ALA A 87 -31.84 -31.87 29.33
CA ALA A 87 -31.91 -31.50 27.93
C ALA A 87 -32.30 -30.00 27.74
N ARG A 88 -33.25 -29.53 28.53
CA ARG A 88 -33.67 -28.10 28.50
C ARG A 88 -32.53 -27.17 28.89
N ILE A 89 -31.78 -27.49 29.94
CA ILE A 89 -30.61 -26.71 30.38
C ILE A 89 -29.55 -26.67 29.27
N ALA A 90 -29.22 -27.83 28.68
CA ALA A 90 -28.26 -27.93 27.59
C ALA A 90 -28.68 -27.12 26.36
N LEU A 91 -29.97 -27.13 26.01
CA LEU A 91 -30.52 -26.31 24.91
C LEU A 91 -30.46 -24.82 25.22
N GLN A 92 -30.74 -24.43 26.47
CA GLN A 92 -30.61 -23.01 26.86
C GLN A 92 -29.16 -22.53 26.75
N GLU A 93 -28.19 -23.33 27.18
CA GLU A 93 -26.78 -22.99 27.00
C GLU A 93 -26.34 -23.01 25.53
N LYS A 94 -26.87 -23.94 24.71
CA LYS A 94 -26.67 -23.92 23.24
C LYS A 94 -27.11 -22.58 22.65
N MET A 95 -28.32 -22.12 22.97
CA MET A 95 -28.84 -20.83 22.45
C MET A 95 -27.94 -19.65 22.85
N GLN A 96 -27.44 -19.61 24.09
CA GLN A 96 -26.51 -18.60 24.52
C GLN A 96 -25.19 -18.62 23.73
N GLN A 97 -24.66 -19.82 23.44
CA GLN A 97 -23.42 -19.94 22.63
C GLN A 97 -23.65 -19.57 21.17
N GLU A 98 -24.82 -19.87 20.62
CA GLU A 98 -25.22 -19.48 19.27
C GLU A 98 -25.31 -17.96 19.11
N GLU A 99 -25.89 -17.27 20.11
CA GLU A 99 -25.93 -15.81 20.15
C GLU A 99 -24.51 -15.22 20.21
N LYS A 100 -23.64 -15.74 21.09
CA LYS A 100 -22.24 -15.30 21.16
C LYS A 100 -21.49 -15.56 19.85
N ALA A 101 -21.67 -16.73 19.24
CA ALA A 101 -21.05 -17.06 17.94
C ALA A 101 -21.47 -16.05 16.86
N THR A 102 -22.76 -15.72 16.80
CA THR A 102 -23.29 -14.74 15.85
C THR A 102 -22.69 -13.34 16.06
N GLN A 103 -22.60 -12.90 17.33
CA GLN A 103 -22.00 -11.61 17.68
C GLN A 103 -20.50 -11.55 17.31
N TYR A 104 -19.72 -12.56 17.70
CA TYR A 104 -18.29 -12.62 17.40
C TYR A 104 -18.02 -12.72 15.89
N ARG A 105 -18.85 -13.44 15.17
CA ARG A 105 -18.76 -13.54 13.71
C ARG A 105 -18.99 -12.17 13.06
N ALA A 106 -20.02 -11.44 13.48
CA ALA A 106 -20.31 -10.11 12.95
C ALA A 106 -19.15 -9.13 13.21
N LEU A 107 -18.58 -9.15 14.43
CA LEU A 107 -17.41 -8.33 14.78
C LEU A 107 -16.16 -8.73 13.98
N TYR A 108 -15.95 -10.02 13.76
CA TYR A 108 -14.84 -10.53 12.95
C TYR A 108 -14.98 -10.08 11.50
N ASP A 109 -16.17 -10.21 10.90
CA ASP A 109 -16.42 -9.80 9.52
C ASP A 109 -16.25 -8.26 9.36
N GLN A 110 -16.72 -7.47 10.33
CA GLN A 110 -16.48 -6.04 10.36
C GLN A 110 -14.99 -5.69 10.47
N SER A 111 -14.26 -6.39 11.33
CA SER A 111 -12.82 -6.20 11.49
C SER A 111 -12.05 -6.52 10.21
N LYS A 112 -12.45 -7.56 9.47
CA LYS A 112 -11.86 -7.90 8.17
C LYS A 112 -12.02 -6.77 7.15
N MET A 113 -13.21 -6.18 7.08
CA MET A 113 -13.44 -5.04 6.17
C MET A 113 -12.53 -3.86 6.51
N GLY A 114 -12.40 -3.53 7.79
CA GLY A 114 -11.50 -2.47 8.24
C GLY A 114 -10.01 -2.77 7.95
N ILE A 115 -9.59 -4.03 8.06
CA ILE A 115 -8.22 -4.46 7.71
C ILE A 115 -7.95 -4.24 6.22
N VAL A 116 -8.84 -4.67 5.33
CA VAL A 116 -8.70 -4.48 3.88
C VAL A 116 -8.60 -3.00 3.53
N GLU A 117 -9.45 -2.16 4.12
CA GLU A 117 -9.39 -0.72 3.90
C GLU A 117 -8.07 -0.10 4.38
N LEU A 118 -7.57 -0.52 5.55
CA LEU A 118 -6.29 -0.04 6.08
C LEU A 118 -5.10 -0.52 5.24
N GLU A 119 -5.13 -1.75 4.72
CA GLU A 119 -4.11 -2.27 3.81
C GLU A 119 -4.06 -1.47 2.50
N GLU A 120 -5.23 -1.15 1.92
CA GLU A 120 -5.31 -0.30 0.72
C GLU A 120 -4.76 1.10 0.99
N GLN A 121 -5.11 1.71 2.13
CA GLN A 121 -4.60 3.03 2.51
C GLN A 121 -3.08 3.00 2.73
N LEU A 122 -2.56 1.97 3.38
CA LEU A 122 -1.12 1.81 3.62
C LEU A 122 -0.34 1.61 2.31
N GLN A 123 -0.87 0.81 1.40
CA GLN A 123 -0.27 0.62 0.08
C GLN A 123 -0.23 1.94 -0.71
N GLN A 124 -1.30 2.73 -0.62
CA GLN A 124 -1.37 4.03 -1.24
C GLN A 124 -0.34 4.99 -0.66
N LEU A 125 -0.23 5.04 0.68
CA LEU A 125 0.72 5.90 1.37
C LEU A 125 2.17 5.56 1.02
N LYS A 126 2.49 4.28 0.89
CA LYS A 126 3.80 3.80 0.42
C LYS A 126 4.09 4.22 -1.02
N ALA A 127 3.10 4.12 -1.90
CA ALA A 127 3.25 4.54 -3.29
C ALA A 127 3.50 6.06 -3.41
N ASP A 128 2.82 6.86 -2.60
CA ASP A 128 3.01 8.31 -2.55
C ASP A 128 4.40 8.67 -1.98
N PHE A 129 4.86 7.94 -0.97
CA PHE A 129 6.22 8.08 -0.43
C PHE A 129 7.29 7.81 -1.51
N ASP A 130 7.16 6.71 -2.26
CA ASP A 130 8.10 6.36 -3.32
C ASP A 130 8.11 7.41 -4.46
N GLU A 131 6.95 7.96 -4.80
CA GLU A 131 6.86 9.04 -5.79
C GLU A 131 7.63 10.28 -5.34
N ILE A 132 7.45 10.70 -4.10
CA ILE A 132 8.14 11.87 -3.56
C ILE A 132 9.64 11.61 -3.37
N ALA A 133 10.03 10.39 -2.97
CA ALA A 133 11.44 9.99 -2.89
C ALA A 133 12.12 10.05 -4.27
N SER A 134 11.42 9.68 -5.33
CA SER A 134 11.92 9.82 -6.70
C SER A 134 12.12 11.29 -7.09
N LYS A 135 11.19 12.17 -6.71
CA LYS A 135 11.35 13.63 -6.93
C LYS A 135 12.56 14.19 -6.20
N ARG A 136 12.86 13.71 -4.99
CA ARG A 136 14.06 14.10 -4.25
C ARG A 136 15.34 13.87 -5.07
N SER A 137 15.47 12.70 -5.65
CA SER A 137 16.62 12.34 -6.48
C SER A 137 16.76 13.27 -7.70
N TYR A 138 15.64 13.59 -8.33
CA TYR A 138 15.62 14.56 -9.44
C TYR A 138 16.11 15.95 -9.03
N TYR A 139 15.62 16.49 -7.91
CA TYR A 139 16.04 17.83 -7.46
C TYR A 139 17.50 17.86 -7.04
N ILE A 140 18.03 16.79 -6.43
CA ILE A 140 19.47 16.69 -6.10
C ILE A 140 20.31 16.73 -7.39
N ALA A 141 19.98 15.91 -8.39
CA ALA A 141 20.69 15.87 -9.65
C ALA A 141 20.66 17.24 -10.36
N ARG A 142 19.52 17.93 -10.34
CA ARG A 142 19.38 19.30 -10.90
C ARG A 142 20.25 20.32 -10.16
N LEU A 143 20.27 20.28 -8.82
CA LEU A 143 21.12 21.17 -8.03
C LEU A 143 22.61 20.92 -8.27
N GLU A 144 23.03 19.67 -8.40
CA GLU A 144 24.41 19.33 -8.74
C GLU A 144 24.80 19.81 -10.14
N SER A 145 23.91 19.65 -11.11
CA SER A 145 24.09 20.16 -12.47
C SER A 145 24.31 21.68 -12.46
N VAL A 146 23.46 22.42 -11.78
CA VAL A 146 23.59 23.89 -11.66
C VAL A 146 24.90 24.29 -10.99
N ARG A 147 25.31 23.61 -9.91
CA ARG A 147 26.59 23.88 -9.22
C ARG A 147 27.80 23.60 -10.11
N LEU A 148 27.76 22.50 -10.89
CA LEU A 148 28.81 22.19 -11.85
C LEU A 148 28.90 23.25 -12.95
N GLN A 149 27.74 23.70 -13.45
CA GLN A 149 27.65 24.77 -14.43
C GLN A 149 28.25 26.09 -13.91
N GLN A 150 27.93 26.47 -12.69
CA GLN A 150 28.50 27.65 -12.05
C GLN A 150 30.03 27.55 -11.93
N ARG A 151 30.54 26.45 -11.40
CA ARG A 151 32.01 26.20 -11.28
C ARG A 151 32.72 26.23 -12.63
N MET A 152 32.07 25.70 -13.68
CA MET A 152 32.64 25.69 -15.00
C MET A 152 32.64 27.10 -15.63
N ASN A 153 31.55 27.85 -15.45
CA ASN A 153 31.49 29.25 -15.89
C ASN A 153 32.53 30.14 -15.18
N GLU A 154 32.75 29.93 -13.90
CA GLU A 154 33.79 30.59 -13.13
C GLU A 154 35.21 30.25 -13.66
N ARG A 155 35.48 28.97 -13.93
CA ARG A 155 36.77 28.54 -14.52
C ARG A 155 36.97 29.10 -15.96
N LEU A 156 35.93 29.07 -16.78
CA LEU A 156 35.98 29.62 -18.16
C LEU A 156 36.20 31.12 -18.14
N ARG A 157 35.57 31.87 -17.23
CA ARG A 157 35.82 33.29 -17.03
C ARG A 157 37.28 33.55 -16.60
N SER A 158 37.83 32.70 -15.72
CA SER A 158 39.26 32.83 -15.26
C SER A 158 40.26 32.49 -16.37
N MET A 159 39.86 31.65 -17.35
CA MET A 159 40.74 31.21 -18.46
C MET A 159 40.55 32.03 -19.74
N GLY A 160 39.65 33.02 -19.77
CA GLY A 160 39.41 33.87 -20.96
C GLY A 160 38.70 33.11 -22.12
N ALA A 161 38.21 31.89 -21.90
CA ALA A 161 37.52 31.08 -22.89
C ALA A 161 36.00 31.22 -22.76
N GLY A 162 35.29 31.42 -23.89
CA GLY A 162 33.84 31.49 -23.92
C GLY A 162 33.15 30.18 -23.55
N PRO A 163 31.87 30.21 -23.19
CA PRO A 163 31.12 29.02 -22.75
C PRO A 163 30.98 27.97 -23.87
N ASN A 164 31.24 26.71 -23.53
CA ASN A 164 31.13 25.57 -24.47
C ASN A 164 29.79 24.84 -24.24
N PRO A 165 28.77 25.00 -25.13
CA PRO A 165 27.40 24.52 -24.87
C PRO A 165 27.26 23.00 -24.90
N ARG A 166 28.13 22.25 -25.60
CA ARG A 166 27.94 20.83 -25.89
C ARG A 166 27.98 19.85 -24.69
N ILE A 167 28.50 20.28 -23.55
CA ILE A 167 28.55 19.40 -22.34
C ILE A 167 27.23 19.47 -21.56
N PHE A 168 26.51 20.57 -21.71
CA PHE A 168 25.25 20.81 -21.01
C PHE A 168 24.07 20.15 -21.69
N ASP A 169 24.08 20.07 -23.01
CA ASP A 169 23.05 19.38 -23.79
C ASP A 169 22.92 17.90 -23.33
N ARG A 170 24.04 17.24 -23.03
CA ARG A 170 24.03 15.86 -22.51
C ARG A 170 23.51 15.71 -21.07
N LEU A 171 23.68 16.71 -20.23
CA LEU A 171 23.17 16.67 -18.85
C LEU A 171 21.68 16.99 -18.82
N ASP A 172 21.22 17.95 -19.63
CA ASP A 172 19.81 18.27 -19.83
C ASP A 172 19.04 17.09 -20.47
N GLU A 173 19.67 16.41 -21.43
CA GLU A 173 19.13 15.19 -22.04
C GLU A 173 18.95 14.07 -21.01
N ARG A 174 19.93 13.82 -20.13
CA ARG A 174 19.83 12.84 -19.05
C ARG A 174 18.77 13.18 -18.00
N VAL A 175 18.64 14.45 -17.65
CA VAL A 175 17.60 14.92 -16.71
C VAL A 175 16.23 14.78 -17.36
N SER A 176 16.09 15.11 -18.64
CA SER A 176 14.88 14.92 -19.43
C SER A 176 14.49 13.45 -19.56
N ASP A 177 15.45 12.54 -19.78
CA ASP A 177 15.23 11.09 -19.82
C ASP A 177 14.75 10.53 -18.48
N MET A 178 15.28 11.02 -17.36
CA MET A 178 14.82 10.61 -16.02
C MET A 178 13.39 11.11 -15.75
N GLU A 179 13.05 12.31 -16.23
CA GLU A 179 11.69 12.86 -16.12
C GLU A 179 10.69 12.09 -16.99
N LEU A 180 11.09 11.73 -18.22
CA LEU A 180 10.30 10.89 -19.13
C LEU A 180 10.06 9.51 -18.53
N THR A 181 11.10 8.89 -17.95
CA THR A 181 10.99 7.58 -17.30
C THR A 181 10.05 7.63 -16.08
N ALA A 182 10.11 8.71 -15.30
CA ALA A 182 9.20 8.91 -14.16
C ALA A 182 7.74 9.15 -14.60
N ARG A 183 7.52 9.82 -15.76
CA ARG A 183 6.18 10.03 -16.34
C ARG A 183 5.62 8.73 -16.91
N THR A 184 6.41 7.97 -17.68
CA THR A 184 5.98 6.68 -18.25
C THR A 184 5.68 5.64 -17.17
N LEU A 185 6.45 5.57 -16.09
CA LEU A 185 6.16 4.70 -14.94
C LEU A 185 4.87 5.10 -14.23
N ARG A 186 4.55 6.40 -14.15
CA ARG A 186 3.29 6.91 -13.58
C ARG A 186 2.09 6.52 -14.44
N GLU A 187 2.24 6.68 -15.75
CA GLU A 187 1.20 6.37 -16.73
C GLU A 187 0.89 4.87 -16.79
N VAL A 188 1.93 4.03 -16.80
CA VAL A 188 1.78 2.57 -16.73
C VAL A 188 1.14 2.14 -15.39
N ARG A 189 1.54 2.71 -14.25
CA ARG A 189 0.90 2.43 -12.95
C ARG A 189 -0.56 2.88 -12.90
N GLY A 190 -0.89 4.02 -13.52
CA GLY A 190 -2.27 4.52 -13.66
C GLY A 190 -3.14 3.58 -14.48
N GLN A 191 -2.66 3.17 -15.65
CA GLN A 191 -3.36 2.25 -16.56
C GLN A 191 -3.53 0.85 -15.96
N VAL A 192 -2.52 0.31 -15.30
CA VAL A 192 -2.61 -0.97 -14.58
C VAL A 192 -3.67 -0.90 -13.47
N ARG A 193 -3.72 0.21 -12.74
CA ARG A 193 -4.70 0.39 -11.65
C ARG A 193 -6.14 0.56 -12.15
N GLU A 194 -6.34 1.25 -13.27
CA GLU A 194 -7.65 1.36 -13.94
C GLU A 194 -8.09 0.01 -14.53
N ALA A 195 -7.17 -0.75 -15.13
CA ALA A 195 -7.44 -2.09 -15.62
C ALA A 195 -7.80 -3.06 -14.49
N TRP A 196 -7.15 -2.99 -13.31
CA TRP A 196 -7.50 -3.81 -12.13
C TRP A 196 -8.84 -3.41 -11.51
N SER A 197 -9.19 -2.13 -11.51
CA SER A 197 -10.48 -1.68 -10.99
C SER A 197 -11.66 -2.01 -11.92
N ALA A 198 -11.38 -2.17 -13.21
CA ALA A 198 -12.39 -2.50 -14.25
C ALA A 198 -12.55 -4.01 -14.47
N ALA A 199 -11.53 -4.81 -14.16
CA ALA A 199 -11.52 -6.24 -14.35
C ALA A 199 -11.88 -6.95 -13.04
N GLY A 200 -13.12 -7.42 -12.96
CA GLY A 200 -13.55 -8.35 -11.91
C GLY A 200 -12.67 -9.62 -11.89
N SER A 201 -12.79 -10.45 -10.85
CA SER A 201 -11.95 -11.60 -10.50
C SER A 201 -11.54 -12.59 -11.61
N ALA A 202 -12.25 -12.63 -12.74
CA ALA A 202 -11.92 -13.47 -13.90
C ALA A 202 -10.70 -12.97 -14.70
N ALA A 203 -10.46 -11.66 -14.72
CA ALA A 203 -9.29 -11.11 -15.41
C ALA A 203 -7.99 -11.24 -14.59
N SER A 204 -8.08 -11.36 -13.25
CA SER A 204 -6.90 -11.58 -12.42
C SER A 204 -6.23 -12.93 -12.70
N GLN A 205 -7.00 -13.98 -12.96
CA GLN A 205 -6.47 -15.31 -13.29
C GLN A 205 -5.77 -15.33 -14.66
N ALA A 206 -6.32 -14.65 -15.66
CA ALA A 206 -5.69 -14.54 -16.98
C ALA A 206 -4.39 -13.73 -16.93
N LEU A 207 -4.34 -12.69 -16.13
CA LEU A 207 -3.15 -11.85 -15.91
C LEU A 207 -2.05 -12.60 -15.15
N GLU A 208 -2.40 -13.40 -14.14
CA GLU A 208 -1.44 -14.27 -13.44
C GLU A 208 -0.83 -15.34 -14.38
N GLN A 209 -1.63 -15.90 -15.28
CA GLN A 209 -1.13 -16.84 -16.29
C GLN A 209 -0.16 -16.18 -17.28
N GLU A 210 -0.44 -14.95 -17.72
CA GLU A 210 0.47 -14.19 -18.60
C GLU A 210 1.74 -13.74 -17.86
N LEU A 211 1.66 -13.33 -16.61
CA LEU A 211 2.82 -13.04 -15.78
C LEU A 211 3.70 -14.27 -15.55
N ALA A 212 3.10 -15.44 -15.36
CA ALA A 212 3.84 -16.71 -15.27
C ALA A 212 4.58 -17.04 -16.57
N LYS A 213 3.96 -16.80 -17.74
CA LYS A 213 4.59 -16.97 -19.05
C LYS A 213 5.74 -15.98 -19.27
N LEU A 214 5.60 -14.72 -18.86
CA LEU A 214 6.66 -13.72 -18.96
C LEU A 214 7.82 -14.04 -18.02
N ARG A 215 7.56 -14.53 -16.80
CA ARG A 215 8.60 -14.97 -15.86
C ARG A 215 9.39 -16.17 -16.41
N THR A 216 8.72 -17.11 -17.07
CA THR A 216 9.41 -18.23 -17.72
C THR A 216 10.24 -17.78 -18.92
N LYS A 217 9.81 -16.82 -19.72
CA LYS A 217 10.59 -16.22 -20.80
C LYS A 217 11.82 -15.48 -20.28
N LEU A 218 11.68 -14.66 -19.22
CA LEU A 218 12.80 -13.95 -18.58
C LEU A 218 13.85 -14.91 -18.00
N LYS A 219 13.42 -16.05 -17.43
CA LYS A 219 14.33 -17.11 -16.97
C LYS A 219 15.08 -17.77 -18.13
N GLN A 220 14.44 -17.95 -19.29
CA GLN A 220 15.07 -18.49 -20.50
C GLN A 220 16.06 -17.51 -21.16
N GLU A 221 15.83 -16.19 -20.97
CA GLU A 221 16.70 -15.12 -21.47
C GLU A 221 17.85 -14.75 -20.51
N GLY A 222 18.03 -15.49 -19.40
CA GLY A 222 19.18 -15.34 -18.51
C GLY A 222 19.09 -14.17 -17.52
N TRP A 223 17.92 -13.59 -17.32
CA TRP A 223 17.67 -12.54 -16.33
C TRP A 223 17.15 -13.14 -15.01
N ASP A 224 17.97 -13.98 -14.38
CA ASP A 224 17.70 -14.47 -13.02
C ASP A 224 18.35 -13.50 -12.02
N LYS A 225 17.55 -12.67 -11.38
CA LYS A 225 17.97 -11.94 -10.17
C LYS A 225 17.77 -12.89 -8.99
N SER A 226 18.88 -13.48 -8.53
CA SER A 226 19.01 -14.08 -7.19
C SER A 226 18.56 -13.12 -6.11
#